data_7c6f173f466d6f2340c04d7ab6db661c
#
_entry.id   7c6f173f466d6f2340c04d7ab6db661c
#
_cell.length_a   1.000
_cell.length_b   1.000
_cell.length_c   1.000
_cell.angle_alpha   90.00
_cell.angle_beta   90.00
_cell.angle_gamma   90.00
#
_symmetry.space_group_name_H-M   'P 1'
#
loop_
_entity.id
_entity.type
_entity.pdbx_description
1 polymer ?
#
loop_
_entity_poly.entity_id
_entity_poly.type
_entity_poly.pdbx_seq_one_letter_code
_entity_poly.pdbx_strand_id
1 'polypeptide(L)'
;MQFSRIILFIFFLQIPEIYPDKYLDYKSPFHPTISDTGMVVSQNLESSKIGSQILQAGGNAVDAAVAVGFSLATTLPRAGNVGGGGFMLIYIKENQELFSIDYRGTSSLNSNLKDLFGSKSPAQILEDDYDLTKYSYSASTVPGTVYGLLEAHEKFGELSLKEVLEPVISQAKNGIIVT
;
A
#
# COMPACT_ATOMS: atom_id res chain seq x y z
N MET A 1 13.48 -31.44 -73.67
CA MET A 1 13.71 -30.62 -72.44
C MET A 1 12.43 -30.58 -71.67
N GLN A 2 12.37 -31.34 -70.56
CA GLN A 2 11.21 -31.47 -69.68
C GLN A 2 11.40 -30.54 -68.50
N PHE A 3 10.55 -29.50 -68.39
CA PHE A 3 10.52 -28.64 -67.21
C PHE A 3 9.68 -29.31 -66.13
N SER A 4 10.34 -29.78 -65.10
CA SER A 4 9.69 -30.30 -63.88
C SER A 4 9.16 -29.11 -63.07
N ARG A 5 7.83 -29.02 -62.93
CA ARG A 5 7.17 -28.06 -62.04
C ARG A 5 7.23 -28.59 -60.60
N ILE A 6 8.09 -27.97 -59.80
CA ILE A 6 8.10 -28.20 -58.36
C ILE A 6 6.92 -27.41 -57.74
N ILE A 7 5.89 -28.10 -57.30
CA ILE A 7 4.80 -27.51 -56.52
C ILE A 7 5.26 -27.47 -55.08
N LEU A 8 5.53 -26.24 -54.57
CA LEU A 8 5.87 -26.03 -53.19
C LEU A 8 4.54 -25.97 -52.37
N PHE A 9 4.28 -27.03 -51.60
CA PHE A 9 3.18 -27.03 -50.63
C PHE A 9 3.64 -26.29 -49.41
N ILE A 10 3.17 -25.04 -49.24
CA ILE A 10 3.31 -24.30 -48.01
C ILE A 10 2.20 -24.79 -47.05
N PHE A 11 2.58 -25.65 -46.10
CA PHE A 11 1.75 -25.98 -44.96
C PHE A 11 1.68 -24.74 -44.05
N PHE A 12 0.58 -24.01 -44.09
CA PHE A 12 0.23 -23.10 -43.03
C PHE A 12 -0.07 -23.91 -41.76
N LEU A 13 0.93 -24.07 -40.92
CA LEU A 13 0.71 -24.47 -39.53
C LEU A 13 -0.13 -23.35 -38.89
N GLN A 14 -1.42 -23.53 -38.79
CA GLN A 14 -2.26 -22.78 -37.88
C GLN A 14 -1.82 -23.18 -36.47
N ILE A 15 -0.93 -22.37 -35.87
CA ILE A 15 -0.67 -22.44 -34.45
C ILE A 15 -1.99 -21.98 -33.81
N PRO A 16 -2.74 -22.84 -33.09
CA PRO A 16 -3.89 -22.38 -32.37
C PRO A 16 -3.37 -21.32 -31.38
N GLU A 17 -3.91 -20.11 -31.45
CA GLU A 17 -3.72 -19.14 -30.40
C GLU A 17 -4.21 -19.80 -29.10
N ILE A 18 -3.23 -20.27 -28.32
CA ILE A 18 -3.50 -20.72 -26.95
C ILE A 18 -3.75 -19.44 -26.16
N TYR A 19 -5.00 -18.94 -26.26
CA TYR A 19 -5.50 -18.06 -25.23
C TYR A 19 -5.47 -18.89 -23.95
N PRO A 20 -4.76 -18.46 -22.91
CA PRO A 20 -4.87 -19.13 -21.62
C PRO A 20 -6.33 -19.03 -21.18
N ASP A 21 -7.10 -20.08 -21.46
CA ASP A 21 -8.45 -20.21 -20.97
C ASP A 21 -8.40 -19.99 -19.46
N LYS A 22 -9.03 -18.87 -19.06
CA LYS A 22 -9.47 -18.58 -17.70
C LYS A 22 -8.69 -19.30 -16.60
N TYR A 23 -7.54 -18.74 -16.25
CA TYR A 23 -6.79 -19.16 -15.05
C TYR A 23 -7.61 -19.05 -13.75
N LEU A 24 -8.83 -18.53 -13.82
CA LEU A 24 -9.68 -18.31 -12.67
C LEU A 24 -11.11 -18.77 -12.98
N ASP A 25 -11.34 -20.07 -12.84
CA ASP A 25 -12.72 -20.58 -12.70
C ASP A 25 -13.18 -20.29 -11.26
N TYR A 26 -13.56 -19.02 -11.03
CA TYR A 26 -14.12 -18.60 -9.74
C TYR A 26 -15.55 -19.15 -9.62
N LYS A 27 -15.68 -20.29 -8.97
CA LYS A 27 -16.96 -20.71 -8.36
C LYS A 27 -17.30 -19.88 -7.11
N SER A 28 -16.55 -18.82 -6.86
CA SER A 28 -16.82 -17.87 -5.78
C SER A 28 -18.03 -17.01 -6.13
N PRO A 29 -18.97 -16.77 -5.19
CA PRO A 29 -20.04 -15.80 -5.38
C PRO A 29 -19.52 -14.36 -5.52
N PHE A 30 -18.25 -14.12 -5.24
CA PHE A 30 -17.60 -12.82 -5.37
C PHE A 30 -16.89 -12.75 -6.72
N HIS A 31 -17.35 -11.87 -7.59
CA HIS A 31 -16.66 -11.56 -8.84
C HIS A 31 -15.52 -10.58 -8.57
N PRO A 32 -14.33 -10.76 -9.18
CA PRO A 32 -13.25 -9.79 -9.07
C PRO A 32 -13.68 -8.46 -9.68
N THR A 33 -13.33 -7.38 -9.01
CA THR A 33 -13.46 -6.04 -9.59
C THR A 33 -12.31 -5.84 -10.58
N ILE A 34 -12.64 -5.44 -11.80
CA ILE A 34 -11.67 -5.17 -12.87
C ILE A 34 -11.72 -3.68 -13.20
N SER A 35 -10.58 -3.08 -13.43
CA SER A 35 -10.45 -1.70 -13.88
C SER A 35 -9.32 -1.57 -14.89
N ASP A 36 -9.56 -0.83 -15.97
CA ASP A 36 -8.58 -0.57 -17.04
C ASP A 36 -7.74 0.66 -16.77
N THR A 37 -8.15 1.54 -15.86
CA THR A 37 -7.52 2.85 -15.64
C THR A 37 -6.78 2.94 -14.32
N GLY A 38 -7.25 2.26 -13.29
CA GLY A 38 -6.63 2.26 -11.97
C GLY A 38 -7.50 1.60 -10.92
N MET A 39 -6.90 1.17 -9.83
CA MET A 39 -7.61 0.50 -8.75
C MET A 39 -7.05 0.93 -7.40
N VAL A 40 -7.93 1.12 -6.44
CA VAL A 40 -7.58 1.37 -5.05
C VAL A 40 -8.24 0.32 -4.16
N VAL A 41 -7.44 -0.34 -3.35
CA VAL A 41 -7.91 -1.36 -2.40
C VAL A 41 -7.41 -1.01 -1.01
N SER A 42 -8.30 -0.98 -0.04
CA SER A 42 -7.95 -0.79 1.37
C SER A 42 -8.91 -1.58 2.27
N GLN A 43 -8.64 -1.60 3.56
CA GLN A 43 -9.49 -2.28 4.54
C GLN A 43 -10.82 -1.56 4.82
N ASN A 44 -11.00 -0.35 4.28
CA ASN A 44 -12.22 0.42 4.46
C ASN A 44 -12.72 0.97 3.11
N LEU A 45 -14.00 0.76 2.83
CA LEU A 45 -14.60 1.14 1.56
C LEU A 45 -14.56 2.67 1.33
N GLU A 46 -14.82 3.47 2.36
CA GLU A 46 -14.83 4.93 2.23
C GLU A 46 -13.41 5.47 1.96
N SER A 47 -12.39 4.88 2.58
CA SER A 47 -11.00 5.20 2.28
C SER A 47 -10.61 4.80 0.85
N SER A 48 -11.07 3.64 0.36
CA SER A 48 -10.84 3.23 -1.04
C SER A 48 -11.54 4.18 -2.03
N LYS A 49 -12.74 4.68 -1.72
CA LYS A 49 -13.44 5.68 -2.52
C LYS A 49 -12.65 7.00 -2.60
N ILE A 50 -12.09 7.46 -1.48
CA ILE A 50 -11.22 8.65 -1.46
C ILE A 50 -10.02 8.46 -2.38
N GLY A 51 -9.31 7.33 -2.29
CA GLY A 51 -8.19 7.06 -3.18
C GLY A 51 -8.61 7.04 -4.65
N SER A 52 -9.78 6.46 -4.98
CA SER A 52 -10.33 6.49 -6.33
C SER A 52 -10.67 7.89 -6.81
N GLN A 53 -11.18 8.77 -5.95
CA GLN A 53 -11.43 10.18 -6.25
C GLN A 53 -10.13 10.92 -6.58
N ILE A 54 -9.05 10.64 -5.85
CA ILE A 54 -7.73 11.21 -6.14
C ILE A 54 -7.22 10.79 -7.52
N LEU A 55 -7.34 9.50 -7.87
CA LEU A 55 -6.98 9.04 -9.22
C LEU A 55 -7.82 9.73 -10.31
N GLN A 56 -9.13 9.90 -10.09
CA GLN A 56 -10.03 10.58 -11.03
C GLN A 56 -9.73 12.07 -11.17
N ALA A 57 -9.20 12.69 -10.11
CA ALA A 57 -8.77 14.10 -10.13
C ALA A 57 -7.42 14.32 -10.85
N GLY A 58 -6.79 13.26 -11.36
CA GLY A 58 -5.51 13.33 -12.08
C GLY A 58 -4.29 13.03 -11.19
N GLY A 59 -4.50 12.64 -9.95
CA GLY A 59 -3.43 12.16 -9.07
C GLY A 59 -2.91 10.79 -9.49
N ASN A 60 -1.70 10.48 -9.10
CA ASN A 60 -1.09 9.19 -9.33
C ASN A 60 -1.36 8.19 -8.18
N ALA A 61 -0.77 6.99 -8.27
CA ALA A 61 -0.94 5.95 -7.26
C ALA A 61 -0.40 6.35 -5.87
N VAL A 62 0.64 7.20 -5.83
CA VAL A 62 1.21 7.69 -4.56
C VAL A 62 0.28 8.69 -3.91
N ASP A 63 -0.28 9.65 -4.67
CA ASP A 63 -1.29 10.58 -4.17
C ASP A 63 -2.48 9.83 -3.56
N ALA A 64 -2.99 8.81 -4.29
CA ALA A 64 -4.08 7.98 -3.81
C ALA A 64 -3.70 7.20 -2.52
N ALA A 65 -2.49 6.63 -2.46
CA ALA A 65 -2.01 5.90 -1.29
C ALA A 65 -1.88 6.82 -0.06
N VAL A 66 -1.38 8.04 -0.25
CA VAL A 66 -1.26 9.05 0.81
C VAL A 66 -2.63 9.46 1.34
N ALA A 67 -3.58 9.77 0.43
CA ALA A 67 -4.96 10.09 0.82
C ALA A 67 -5.62 8.95 1.61
N VAL A 68 -5.46 7.70 1.12
CA VAL A 68 -5.98 6.50 1.80
C VAL A 68 -5.33 6.32 3.16
N GLY A 69 -4.01 6.50 3.27
CA GLY A 69 -3.29 6.40 4.53
C GLY A 69 -3.82 7.34 5.61
N PHE A 70 -4.03 8.60 5.26
CA PHE A 70 -4.65 9.57 6.16
C PHE A 70 -6.14 9.30 6.41
N SER A 71 -6.89 8.84 5.41
CA SER A 71 -8.30 8.46 5.58
C SER A 71 -8.47 7.28 6.55
N LEU A 72 -7.58 6.31 6.51
CA LEU A 72 -7.59 5.17 7.43
C LEU A 72 -7.35 5.59 8.88
N ALA A 73 -6.66 6.69 9.14
CA ALA A 73 -6.54 7.23 10.48
C ALA A 73 -7.90 7.62 11.10
N THR A 74 -8.88 7.96 10.26
CA THR A 74 -10.26 8.25 10.69
C THR A 74 -11.13 7.00 10.71
N THR A 75 -11.04 6.15 9.66
CA THR A 75 -11.97 5.04 9.43
C THR A 75 -11.54 3.74 10.10
N LEU A 76 -10.27 3.57 10.38
CA LEU A 76 -9.68 2.35 10.97
C LEU A 76 -8.55 2.70 11.97
N PRO A 77 -8.80 3.53 12.99
CA PRO A 77 -7.75 4.10 13.84
C PRO A 77 -6.93 3.07 14.62
N ARG A 78 -7.47 1.86 14.81
CA ARG A 78 -6.77 0.78 15.52
C ARG A 78 -5.61 0.17 14.71
N ALA A 79 -5.61 0.33 13.37
CA ALA A 79 -4.64 -0.30 12.48
C ALA A 79 -3.95 0.70 11.54
N GLY A 80 -4.62 1.80 11.18
CA GLY A 80 -4.05 2.85 10.36
C GLY A 80 -4.24 4.19 11.06
N ASN A 81 -3.22 4.72 11.73
CA ASN A 81 -3.33 5.97 12.48
C ASN A 81 -2.05 6.80 12.37
N VAL A 82 -2.20 8.10 12.70
CA VAL A 82 -1.08 9.06 12.65
C VAL A 82 -0.02 8.81 13.73
N GLY A 83 -0.36 8.06 14.78
CA GLY A 83 0.56 7.67 15.86
C GLY A 83 1.34 6.39 15.57
N GLY A 84 1.16 5.80 14.40
CA GLY A 84 1.81 4.55 14.00
C GLY A 84 3.01 4.75 13.08
N GLY A 85 3.25 3.75 12.25
CA GLY A 85 4.28 3.72 11.22
C GLY A 85 3.91 2.69 10.16
N GLY A 86 4.78 2.50 9.19
CA GLY A 86 4.55 1.55 8.12
C GLY A 86 5.70 1.44 7.14
N PHE A 87 5.40 0.78 6.03
CA PHE A 87 6.29 0.62 4.90
C PHE A 87 5.53 0.94 3.63
N MET A 88 6.21 1.48 2.65
CA MET A 88 5.64 1.71 1.32
C MET A 88 6.59 1.16 0.26
N LEU A 89 6.04 0.46 -0.72
CA LEU A 89 6.73 0.07 -1.93
C LEU A 89 6.09 0.81 -3.10
N ILE A 90 6.92 1.44 -3.93
CA ILE A 90 6.49 2.24 -5.08
C ILE A 90 7.23 1.70 -6.30
N TYR A 91 6.47 1.27 -7.30
CA TYR A 91 7.01 0.87 -8.59
C TYR A 91 6.66 1.91 -9.66
N ILE A 92 7.67 2.46 -10.31
CA ILE A 92 7.53 3.43 -11.40
C ILE A 92 7.75 2.67 -12.72
N LYS A 93 6.68 2.52 -13.49
CA LYS A 93 6.68 1.72 -14.72
C LYS A 93 7.58 2.32 -15.80
N GLU A 94 7.64 3.63 -15.90
CA GLU A 94 8.35 4.38 -16.95
C GLU A 94 9.83 4.03 -16.98
N ASN A 95 10.47 3.96 -15.84
CA ASN A 95 11.90 3.65 -15.69
C ASN A 95 12.16 2.27 -15.06
N GLN A 96 11.10 1.52 -14.74
CA GLN A 96 11.15 0.20 -14.09
C GLN A 96 11.88 0.22 -12.73
N GLU A 97 11.79 1.32 -12.01
CA GLU A 97 12.41 1.48 -10.70
C GLU A 97 11.46 1.10 -9.58
N LEU A 98 12.04 0.50 -8.54
CA LEU A 98 11.36 0.13 -7.31
C LEU A 98 11.96 0.92 -6.15
N PHE A 99 11.11 1.66 -5.44
CA PHE A 99 11.48 2.40 -4.24
C PHE A 99 10.82 1.80 -3.01
N SER A 100 11.51 1.88 -1.88
CA SER A 100 10.96 1.54 -0.59
C SER A 100 11.15 2.70 0.38
N ILE A 101 10.09 3.00 1.15
CA ILE A 101 10.14 3.97 2.23
C ILE A 101 9.81 3.22 3.52
N ASP A 102 10.78 3.21 4.44
CA ASP A 102 10.60 2.69 5.78
C ASP A 102 10.30 3.86 6.72
N TYR A 103 9.04 3.94 7.13
CA TYR A 103 8.57 4.91 8.12
C TYR A 103 8.03 4.22 9.38
N ARG A 104 8.58 3.05 9.69
CA ARG A 104 8.29 2.35 10.94
C ARG A 104 8.59 3.24 12.13
N GLY A 105 7.75 3.17 13.15
CA GLY A 105 8.03 3.87 14.40
C GLY A 105 9.35 3.40 15.02
N THR A 106 10.14 4.35 15.49
CA THR A 106 11.44 4.10 16.11
C THR A 106 11.37 4.31 17.63
N SER A 107 12.33 3.76 18.35
CA SER A 107 12.49 4.10 19.77
C SER A 107 12.91 5.56 19.93
N SER A 108 12.60 6.16 21.09
CA SER A 108 13.14 7.45 21.44
C SER A 108 14.68 7.43 21.43
N LEU A 109 15.31 8.51 20.96
CA LEU A 109 16.77 8.66 20.98
C LEU A 109 17.38 8.55 22.40
N ASN A 110 16.57 8.87 23.42
CA ASN A 110 16.98 8.76 24.81
C ASN A 110 16.66 7.39 25.43
N SER A 111 16.09 6.46 24.68
CA SER A 111 15.81 5.12 25.15
C SER A 111 17.10 4.30 25.17
N ASN A 112 17.39 3.73 26.32
CA ASN A 112 18.51 2.82 26.51
C ASN A 112 17.98 1.52 27.11
N LEU A 113 18.11 0.42 26.37
CA LEU A 113 17.66 -0.89 26.82
C LEU A 113 18.30 -1.31 28.15
N LYS A 114 19.56 -0.93 28.37
CA LYS A 114 20.27 -1.23 29.61
C LYS A 114 19.69 -0.50 30.81
N ASP A 115 19.22 0.73 30.62
CA ASP A 115 18.59 1.52 31.68
C ASP A 115 17.18 0.98 32.02
N LEU A 116 16.48 0.43 31.00
CA LEU A 116 15.13 -0.12 31.17
C LEU A 116 15.14 -1.55 31.74
N PHE A 117 16.08 -2.39 31.28
CA PHE A 117 16.05 -3.84 31.53
C PHE A 117 17.33 -4.37 32.19
N GLY A 118 18.31 -3.51 32.47
CA GLY A 118 19.58 -3.92 33.05
C GLY A 118 20.38 -4.84 32.12
N SER A 119 20.86 -5.95 32.65
CA SER A 119 21.65 -6.94 31.91
C SER A 119 20.83 -8.15 31.46
N LYS A 120 19.49 -8.06 31.44
CA LYS A 120 18.60 -9.16 31.02
C LYS A 120 18.79 -9.44 29.51
N SER A 121 18.75 -10.71 29.16
CA SER A 121 18.69 -11.15 27.77
C SER A 121 17.30 -10.85 27.18
N PRO A 122 17.15 -10.78 25.83
CA PRO A 122 15.85 -10.59 25.21
C PRO A 122 14.78 -11.62 25.65
N ALA A 123 15.18 -12.87 25.88
CA ALA A 123 14.26 -13.91 26.35
C ALA A 123 13.77 -13.61 27.77
N GLN A 124 14.67 -13.21 28.68
CA GLN A 124 14.30 -12.83 30.04
C GLN A 124 13.42 -11.57 30.07
N ILE A 125 13.67 -10.61 29.19
CA ILE A 125 12.82 -9.43 29.09
C ILE A 125 11.40 -9.81 28.66
N LEU A 126 11.26 -10.71 27.69
CA LEU A 126 9.95 -11.17 27.24
C LEU A 126 9.22 -12.01 28.29
N GLU A 127 9.95 -12.75 29.13
CA GLU A 127 9.38 -13.57 30.19
C GLU A 127 8.99 -12.73 31.42
N ASP A 128 9.90 -11.88 31.91
CA ASP A 128 9.75 -11.17 33.17
C ASP A 128 9.06 -9.80 33.01
N ASP A 129 9.32 -9.10 31.90
CA ASP A 129 8.98 -7.69 31.68
C ASP A 129 8.06 -7.47 30.47
N TYR A 130 7.30 -8.49 30.06
CA TYR A 130 6.42 -8.42 28.89
C TYR A 130 5.49 -7.21 28.92
N ASP A 131 4.86 -6.93 30.04
CA ASP A 131 3.95 -5.80 30.21
C ASP A 131 4.68 -4.46 30.07
N LEU A 132 5.92 -4.36 30.55
CA LEU A 132 6.74 -3.18 30.40
C LEU A 132 7.10 -2.93 28.92
N THR A 133 7.36 -4.00 28.16
CA THR A 133 7.68 -3.91 26.72
C THR A 133 6.47 -3.56 25.84
N LYS A 134 5.25 -3.77 26.34
CA LYS A 134 4.03 -3.65 25.56
C LYS A 134 3.11 -2.49 25.97
N TYR A 135 3.00 -2.26 27.28
CA TYR A 135 1.99 -1.35 27.81
C TYR A 135 2.55 -0.14 28.55
N SER A 136 3.87 -0.03 28.69
CA SER A 136 4.49 1.12 29.35
C SER A 136 4.67 2.31 28.40
N TYR A 137 4.89 3.49 28.96
CA TYR A 137 5.30 4.67 28.19
C TYR A 137 6.61 4.43 27.43
N SER A 138 7.51 3.61 27.96
CA SER A 138 8.78 3.24 27.30
C SER A 138 8.59 2.36 26.06
N ALA A 139 7.43 1.70 25.94
CA ALA A 139 7.07 0.92 24.77
C ALA A 139 6.53 1.78 23.61
N SER A 140 6.21 3.06 23.88
CA SER A 140 5.72 3.97 22.85
C SER A 140 6.84 4.33 21.89
N THR A 141 6.52 4.27 20.59
CA THR A 141 7.44 4.64 19.52
C THR A 141 7.29 6.10 19.11
N VAL A 142 8.33 6.68 18.54
CA VAL A 142 8.23 7.93 17.79
C VAL A 142 7.50 7.61 16.49
N PRO A 143 6.33 8.23 16.21
CA PRO A 143 5.50 7.87 15.07
C PRO A 143 6.14 8.27 13.75
N GLY A 144 6.05 7.40 12.74
CA GLY A 144 6.57 7.63 11.41
C GLY A 144 5.52 7.89 10.32
N THR A 145 4.22 7.57 10.59
CA THR A 145 3.18 7.58 9.54
C THR A 145 3.10 8.93 8.81
N VAL A 146 2.99 10.04 9.53
CA VAL A 146 2.87 11.36 8.91
C VAL A 146 4.10 11.68 8.09
N TYR A 147 5.28 11.46 8.65
CA TYR A 147 6.55 11.69 7.96
C TYR A 147 6.64 10.87 6.67
N GLY A 148 6.41 9.56 6.74
CA GLY A 148 6.54 8.68 5.59
C GLY A 148 5.54 8.95 4.47
N LEU A 149 4.29 9.27 4.81
CA LEU A 149 3.28 9.64 3.82
C LEU A 149 3.63 10.97 3.14
N LEU A 150 4.09 11.98 3.90
CA LEU A 150 4.50 13.28 3.35
C LEU A 150 5.77 13.15 2.50
N GLU A 151 6.74 12.35 2.92
CA GLU A 151 7.96 12.09 2.14
C GLU A 151 7.64 11.36 0.82
N ALA A 152 6.73 10.38 0.86
CA ALA A 152 6.27 9.72 -0.36
C ALA A 152 5.61 10.70 -1.33
N HIS A 153 4.73 11.55 -0.81
CA HIS A 153 4.05 12.57 -1.59
C HIS A 153 5.02 13.59 -2.18
N GLU A 154 5.96 14.11 -1.40
CA GLU A 154 6.94 15.11 -1.85
C GLU A 154 7.82 14.58 -3.00
N LYS A 155 8.19 13.29 -2.94
CA LYS A 155 9.09 12.67 -3.93
C LYS A 155 8.38 12.16 -5.18
N PHE A 156 7.15 11.71 -5.06
CA PHE A 156 6.47 10.93 -6.10
C PHE A 156 5.03 11.38 -6.38
N GLY A 157 4.48 12.32 -5.61
CA GLY A 157 3.14 12.85 -5.81
C GLY A 157 3.07 13.79 -7.02
N GLU A 158 1.89 13.87 -7.63
CA GLU A 158 1.59 14.70 -8.79
C GLU A 158 0.70 15.89 -8.42
N LEU A 159 -0.29 15.67 -7.54
CA LEU A 159 -1.19 16.70 -7.04
C LEU A 159 -0.57 17.48 -5.88
N SER A 160 -1.07 18.67 -5.62
CA SER A 160 -0.68 19.36 -4.39
C SER A 160 -1.17 18.62 -3.14
N LEU A 161 -0.42 18.70 -2.05
CA LEU A 161 -0.81 18.09 -0.78
C LEU A 161 -2.21 18.56 -0.30
N LYS A 162 -2.58 19.79 -0.62
CA LYS A 162 -3.90 20.33 -0.31
C LYS A 162 -4.99 19.56 -1.06
N GLU A 163 -4.82 19.29 -2.34
CA GLU A 163 -5.79 18.54 -3.15
C GLU A 163 -5.91 17.10 -2.65
N VAL A 164 -4.80 16.48 -2.30
CA VAL A 164 -4.76 15.11 -1.77
C VAL A 164 -5.47 15.01 -0.42
N LEU A 165 -5.32 16.01 0.46
CA LEU A 165 -5.89 15.97 1.81
C LEU A 165 -7.31 16.54 1.92
N GLU A 166 -7.79 17.32 0.95
CA GLU A 166 -9.12 17.95 1.02
C GLU A 166 -10.26 16.94 1.24
N PRO A 167 -10.37 15.83 0.47
CA PRO A 167 -11.42 14.83 0.70
C PRO A 167 -11.27 14.13 2.07
N VAL A 168 -10.04 13.92 2.53
CA VAL A 168 -9.75 13.31 3.84
C VAL A 168 -10.19 14.23 4.99
N ILE A 169 -9.85 15.51 4.89
CA ILE A 169 -10.25 16.52 5.88
C ILE A 169 -11.78 16.65 5.93
N SER A 170 -12.42 16.64 4.76
CA SER A 170 -13.87 16.65 4.65
C SER A 170 -14.49 15.43 5.33
N GLN A 171 -13.95 14.24 5.10
CA GLN A 171 -14.40 13.01 5.76
C GLN A 171 -14.26 13.11 7.28
N ALA A 172 -13.12 13.58 7.78
CA ALA A 172 -12.88 13.72 9.22
C ALA A 172 -13.83 14.73 9.88
N LYS A 173 -14.16 15.83 9.20
CA LYS A 173 -15.10 16.85 9.69
C LYS A 173 -16.55 16.38 9.69
N ASN A 174 -16.95 15.66 8.64
CA ASN A 174 -18.35 15.22 8.48
C ASN A 174 -18.65 13.95 9.29
N GLY A 175 -17.61 13.27 9.77
CA GLY A 175 -17.72 12.00 10.47
C GLY A 175 -17.89 10.82 9.52
N ILE A 176 -17.85 9.63 10.10
CA ILE A 176 -18.00 8.34 9.41
C ILE A 176 -19.09 7.51 10.08
N ILE A 177 -19.70 6.61 9.31
CA ILE A 177 -20.58 5.58 9.88
C ILE A 177 -19.70 4.49 10.47
N VAL A 178 -19.81 4.24 11.76
CA VAL A 178 -19.13 3.14 12.43
C VAL A 178 -19.90 1.86 12.14
N THR A 179 -19.21 0.89 11.52
CA THR A 179 -19.76 -0.42 11.13
C THR A 179 -19.13 -1.54 11.92
#